data_e24fab543e31061eeba8589c0376d27c
#
_entry.id   e24fab543e31061eeba8589c0376d27c
#
_cell.length_a   1.000
_cell.length_b   1.000
_cell.length_c   1.000
_cell.angle_alpha   90.00
_cell.angle_beta   90.00
_cell.angle_gamma   90.00
#
_symmetry.space_group_name_H-M   'P 1'
#
loop_
_entity.id
_entity.type
_entity.pdbx_description
1 polymer ?
#
loop_
_entity_poly.entity_id
_entity_poly.type
_entity_poly.pdbx_seq_one_letter_code
_entity_poly.pdbx_strand_id
1 'polypeptide(L)'
;TIDTEEKVKSILTSAYPDRTYALVTELMSDNSDNYGESNPYTDRFADQVYAWEDVTEGNNDSPEDYWEASYNAIANANLALDGIEEMGGATTTSLKEEKAEALLCRAYNHFILVNLFSKAYNSQTSTKDAGIPYVSETSTELMSQIPRGTVAETYENIDKDIQEALPLVGDSHLEVPKYHFNTRAAYAFATRFYLYYEKWDKAVEYATKCLGSQPKTMLRDWKAIAGMTQTYEAVTNQYIDAGVNCNLMFNTAVSSLGMAFGPYYVYSKYAHGSYVASHEDGKAGNIWGSASFYSAMKTYTATNLDKTIFWKMPYKFEFSDPVAQIGYRRTVITTFTTDECLLNRAEAYIMLKKYDEAAADLTLWMQNMVKTNMVLTPENITEFYKDIPYSYTVTDDDPKGINSTIKKHLNPAFSIDAEGSTQECMLQCMLNFRRIETMEGGLRWFDIKRYGIEIIRRTMSANGLPAVKTDVLTKDDERRAIQIPQKVRDAGCPANPRKATTAATPTE
;
A
#
# COMPACT_ATOMS: atom_id res chain seq x y z
N THR A 1 -11.88 -23.77 23.92
CA THR A 1 -13.03 -22.84 24.00
C THR A 1 -12.56 -21.47 24.43
N ILE A 2 -12.99 -20.41 23.78
CA ILE A 2 -12.71 -19.01 24.13
C ILE A 2 -13.84 -18.55 25.06
N ASP A 3 -13.65 -18.77 26.37
CA ASP A 3 -14.69 -18.59 27.38
C ASP A 3 -14.30 -17.58 28.49
N THR A 4 -13.14 -16.90 28.33
CA THR A 4 -12.72 -15.85 29.24
C THR A 4 -12.20 -14.64 28.46
N GLU A 5 -12.29 -13.47 29.07
CA GLU A 5 -11.75 -12.23 28.48
C GLU A 5 -10.25 -12.32 28.18
N GLU A 6 -9.49 -12.98 29.06
CA GLU A 6 -8.06 -13.20 28.86
C GLU A 6 -7.77 -14.03 27.60
N LYS A 7 -8.58 -15.06 27.34
CA LYS A 7 -8.47 -15.86 26.11
C LYS A 7 -8.84 -15.05 24.87
N VAL A 8 -9.85 -14.16 24.97
CA VAL A 8 -10.19 -13.24 23.88
C VAL A 8 -9.01 -12.32 23.57
N LYS A 9 -8.40 -11.71 24.57
CA LYS A 9 -7.20 -10.87 24.39
C LYS A 9 -6.06 -11.66 23.72
N SER A 10 -5.84 -12.89 24.17
CA SER A 10 -4.79 -13.74 23.63
C SER A 10 -5.00 -14.07 22.16
N ILE A 11 -6.21 -14.47 21.77
CA ILE A 11 -6.50 -14.81 20.37
C ILE A 11 -6.43 -13.59 19.44
N LEU A 12 -6.78 -12.40 19.94
CA LEU A 12 -6.70 -11.16 19.17
C LEU A 12 -5.28 -10.82 18.72
N THR A 13 -4.25 -11.25 19.45
CA THR A 13 -2.86 -11.05 19.01
C THR A 13 -2.55 -11.80 17.72
N SER A 14 -3.32 -12.84 17.41
CA SER A 14 -3.21 -13.67 16.20
C SER A 14 -4.22 -13.32 15.13
N ALA A 15 -4.97 -12.22 15.29
CA ALA A 15 -5.91 -11.70 14.31
C ALA A 15 -5.25 -10.73 13.29
N TYR A 16 -3.94 -10.66 13.31
CA TYR A 16 -3.12 -9.88 12.39
C TYR A 16 -2.24 -10.85 11.58
N PRO A 17 -2.12 -10.68 10.25
CA PRO A 17 -1.29 -11.57 9.45
C PRO A 17 0.19 -11.34 9.77
N ASP A 18 0.98 -12.43 9.80
CA ASP A 18 2.43 -12.38 9.98
C ASP A 18 3.19 -12.33 8.65
N ARG A 19 2.51 -11.97 7.59
CA ARG A 19 3.03 -11.76 6.23
C ARG A 19 2.64 -10.38 5.72
N THR A 20 3.28 -9.96 4.65
CA THR A 20 2.98 -8.69 3.99
C THR A 20 2.82 -8.86 2.48
N TYR A 21 2.01 -8.03 1.89
CA TYR A 21 1.83 -7.91 0.44
C TYR A 21 2.81 -6.91 -0.20
N ALA A 22 3.53 -6.12 0.61
CA ALA A 22 4.21 -4.93 0.13
C ALA A 22 5.30 -5.22 -0.90
N LEU A 23 6.07 -6.32 -0.76
CA LEU A 23 7.07 -6.69 -1.75
C LEU A 23 6.45 -6.98 -3.11
N VAL A 24 5.40 -7.78 -3.13
CA VAL A 24 4.69 -8.14 -4.38
C VAL A 24 4.13 -6.90 -5.05
N THR A 25 3.41 -6.06 -4.33
CA THR A 25 2.77 -4.89 -4.92
C THR A 25 3.76 -3.79 -5.32
N GLU A 26 4.89 -3.65 -4.61
CA GLU A 26 5.97 -2.76 -5.06
C GLU A 26 6.58 -3.23 -6.38
N LEU A 27 6.91 -4.52 -6.47
CA LEU A 27 7.49 -5.08 -7.70
C LEU A 27 6.50 -5.05 -8.88
N MET A 28 5.21 -5.19 -8.62
CA MET A 28 4.17 -5.12 -9.66
C MET A 28 3.92 -3.70 -10.15
N SER A 29 4.17 -2.70 -9.32
CA SER A 29 3.89 -1.31 -9.64
C SER A 29 4.93 -0.68 -10.55
N ASP A 30 4.71 0.58 -10.91
CA ASP A 30 5.66 1.41 -11.63
C ASP A 30 6.82 1.92 -10.75
N ASN A 31 6.88 1.49 -9.49
CA ASN A 31 8.02 1.78 -8.61
C ASN A 31 9.27 0.96 -8.97
N SER A 32 9.15 -0.02 -9.84
CA SER A 32 10.24 -0.91 -10.22
C SER A 32 10.49 -0.87 -11.73
N ASP A 33 11.75 -0.80 -12.12
CA ASP A 33 12.23 -0.97 -13.49
C ASP A 33 13.09 -2.22 -13.60
N ASN A 34 13.22 -2.78 -14.81
CA ASN A 34 14.10 -3.90 -15.10
C ASN A 34 15.49 -3.40 -15.55
N TYR A 35 16.48 -3.62 -14.72
CA TYR A 35 17.86 -3.21 -15.01
C TYR A 35 18.66 -4.25 -15.81
N GLY A 36 18.05 -5.38 -16.14
CA GLY A 36 18.70 -6.41 -16.95
C GLY A 36 20.01 -6.89 -16.34
N GLU A 37 21.05 -6.89 -17.15
CA GLU A 37 22.38 -7.34 -16.71
C GLU A 37 23.11 -6.35 -15.79
N SER A 38 22.66 -5.10 -15.73
CA SER A 38 23.27 -4.08 -14.87
C SER A 38 22.97 -4.32 -13.38
N ASN A 39 21.86 -4.97 -13.05
CA ASN A 39 21.52 -5.43 -11.70
C ASN A 39 21.07 -6.89 -11.82
N PRO A 40 21.98 -7.88 -11.90
CA PRO A 40 21.60 -9.23 -12.31
C PRO A 40 20.93 -10.08 -11.22
N TYR A 41 20.78 -9.56 -10.01
CA TYR A 41 20.30 -10.34 -8.87
C TYR A 41 18.78 -10.45 -8.86
N THR A 42 18.30 -11.63 -9.16
CA THR A 42 16.88 -11.99 -9.18
C THR A 42 16.72 -13.48 -8.87
N ASP A 43 15.48 -13.91 -8.71
CA ASP A 43 15.09 -15.30 -8.74
C ASP A 43 13.77 -15.44 -9.53
N ARG A 44 13.30 -16.66 -9.70
CA ARG A 44 12.10 -16.91 -10.49
C ARG A 44 10.85 -16.27 -9.86
N PHE A 45 10.77 -16.21 -8.52
CA PHE A 45 9.67 -15.53 -7.83
C PHE A 45 9.59 -14.04 -8.22
N ALA A 46 10.71 -13.32 -8.10
CA ALA A 46 10.77 -11.90 -8.47
C ALA A 46 10.50 -11.69 -9.97
N ASP A 47 11.01 -12.56 -10.83
CA ASP A 47 10.74 -12.51 -12.27
C ASP A 47 9.24 -12.61 -12.57
N GLN A 48 8.56 -13.56 -11.94
CA GLN A 48 7.11 -13.75 -12.11
C GLN A 48 6.31 -12.54 -11.63
N VAL A 49 6.63 -12.04 -10.45
CA VAL A 49 5.92 -10.91 -9.84
C VAL A 49 6.08 -9.65 -10.70
N TYR A 50 7.30 -9.34 -11.10
CA TYR A 50 7.58 -8.15 -11.91
C TYR A 50 6.86 -8.21 -13.27
N ALA A 51 6.83 -9.38 -13.90
CA ALA A 51 6.21 -9.58 -15.22
C ALA A 51 4.68 -9.76 -15.15
N TRP A 52 4.06 -9.65 -13.99
CA TRP A 52 2.63 -9.88 -13.77
C TRP A 52 2.17 -11.29 -14.14
N GLU A 53 3.06 -12.27 -14.08
CA GLU A 53 2.74 -13.67 -14.27
C GLU A 53 1.99 -14.23 -13.04
N ASP A 54 1.27 -15.32 -13.24
CA ASP A 54 0.73 -16.09 -12.12
C ASP A 54 1.90 -16.69 -11.33
N VAL A 55 1.96 -16.41 -10.03
CA VAL A 55 3.06 -16.83 -9.19
C VAL A 55 2.93 -18.31 -8.86
N THR A 56 3.94 -19.09 -9.24
CA THR A 56 4.02 -20.55 -8.96
C THR A 56 5.10 -20.89 -7.95
N GLU A 57 6.06 -19.98 -7.74
CA GLU A 57 7.16 -20.18 -6.81
C GLU A 57 6.76 -19.96 -5.36
N GLY A 58 7.20 -20.85 -4.47
CA GLY A 58 7.07 -20.66 -3.02
C GLY A 58 7.99 -19.54 -2.53
N ASN A 59 7.46 -18.67 -1.68
CA ASN A 59 8.20 -17.57 -1.07
C ASN A 59 7.39 -17.03 0.11
N ASN A 60 8.05 -16.58 1.17
CA ASN A 60 7.36 -15.98 2.33
C ASN A 60 6.57 -14.72 1.97
N ASP A 61 6.95 -14.02 0.90
CA ASP A 61 6.25 -12.85 0.37
C ASP A 61 5.26 -13.18 -0.74
N SER A 62 5.01 -14.46 -1.04
CA SER A 62 4.12 -14.86 -2.13
C SER A 62 2.65 -14.48 -1.87
N PRO A 63 1.87 -14.29 -2.93
CA PRO A 63 0.42 -14.10 -2.78
C PRO A 63 -0.27 -15.25 -2.03
N GLU A 64 0.20 -16.49 -2.22
CA GLU A 64 -0.33 -17.66 -1.51
C GLU A 64 -0.10 -17.55 -0.01
N ASP A 65 1.11 -17.23 0.43
CA ASP A 65 1.45 -17.07 1.84
C ASP A 65 0.64 -15.94 2.48
N TYR A 66 0.46 -14.84 1.76
CA TYR A 66 -0.35 -13.74 2.25
C TYR A 66 -1.84 -14.10 2.37
N TRP A 67 -2.38 -14.82 1.40
CA TRP A 67 -3.75 -15.35 1.45
C TRP A 67 -3.96 -16.23 2.68
N GLU A 68 -3.09 -17.20 2.88
CA GLU A 68 -3.17 -18.12 4.02
C GLU A 68 -3.06 -17.38 5.36
N ALA A 69 -2.09 -16.48 5.49
CA ALA A 69 -1.89 -15.69 6.72
C ALA A 69 -3.11 -14.80 7.02
N SER A 70 -3.69 -14.18 6.01
CA SER A 70 -4.86 -13.31 6.16
C SER A 70 -6.10 -14.08 6.58
N TYR A 71 -6.38 -15.22 5.97
CA TYR A 71 -7.53 -16.03 6.37
C TYR A 71 -7.35 -16.71 7.72
N ASN A 72 -6.12 -17.04 8.10
CA ASN A 72 -5.83 -17.46 9.46
C ASN A 72 -6.13 -16.36 10.49
N ALA A 73 -5.73 -15.13 10.19
CA ALA A 73 -6.05 -13.96 11.02
C ALA A 73 -7.56 -13.72 11.13
N ILE A 74 -8.29 -13.86 10.03
CA ILE A 74 -9.76 -13.77 10.00
C ILE A 74 -10.41 -14.85 10.87
N ALA A 75 -9.92 -16.08 10.79
CA ALA A 75 -10.41 -17.18 11.64
C ALA A 75 -10.23 -16.85 13.13
N ASN A 76 -9.10 -16.29 13.51
CA ASN A 76 -8.84 -15.87 14.89
C ASN A 76 -9.75 -14.72 15.33
N ALA A 77 -10.02 -13.76 14.47
CA ALA A 77 -10.98 -12.69 14.73
C ALA A 77 -12.39 -13.25 14.96
N ASN A 78 -12.82 -14.20 14.15
CA ASN A 78 -14.11 -14.87 14.32
C ASN A 78 -14.20 -15.68 15.61
N LEU A 79 -13.11 -16.37 15.99
CA LEU A 79 -13.04 -17.07 17.30
C LEU A 79 -13.20 -16.10 18.47
N ALA A 80 -12.56 -14.92 18.39
CA ALA A 80 -12.71 -13.89 19.41
C ALA A 80 -14.17 -13.40 19.50
N LEU A 81 -14.81 -13.15 18.37
CA LEU A 81 -16.22 -12.71 18.32
C LEU A 81 -17.16 -13.76 18.90
N ASP A 82 -16.97 -15.04 18.56
CA ASP A 82 -17.77 -16.14 19.12
C ASP A 82 -17.57 -16.27 20.63
N GLY A 83 -16.34 -16.13 21.09
CA GLY A 83 -16.02 -16.17 22.52
C GLY A 83 -16.74 -15.07 23.30
N ILE A 84 -16.80 -13.87 22.76
CA ILE A 84 -17.54 -12.73 23.35
C ILE A 84 -19.04 -13.07 23.44
N GLU A 85 -19.63 -13.60 22.37
CA GLU A 85 -21.04 -14.00 22.36
C GLU A 85 -21.35 -15.10 23.37
N GLU A 86 -20.48 -16.12 23.49
CA GLU A 86 -20.63 -17.20 24.47
C GLU A 86 -20.59 -16.71 25.93
N MET A 87 -19.90 -15.59 26.18
CA MET A 87 -19.86 -14.97 27.50
C MET A 87 -21.05 -14.05 27.78
N GLY A 88 -22.04 -14.01 26.88
CA GLY A 88 -23.23 -13.18 27.02
C GLY A 88 -23.17 -11.84 26.29
N GLY A 89 -22.24 -11.68 25.35
CA GLY A 89 -22.06 -10.48 24.55
C GLY A 89 -21.07 -9.49 25.17
N ALA A 90 -20.88 -8.38 24.49
CA ALA A 90 -19.97 -7.31 24.90
C ALA A 90 -20.60 -6.42 25.99
N THR A 91 -20.65 -6.91 27.22
CA THR A 91 -21.32 -6.27 28.36
C THR A 91 -20.45 -5.32 29.15
N THR A 92 -19.12 -5.42 29.03
CA THR A 92 -18.16 -4.52 29.69
C THR A 92 -17.47 -3.61 28.69
N THR A 93 -16.87 -2.53 29.16
CA THR A 93 -16.06 -1.63 28.31
C THR A 93 -14.95 -2.39 27.60
N SER A 94 -14.21 -3.22 28.32
CA SER A 94 -13.15 -4.04 27.76
C SER A 94 -13.63 -4.98 26.64
N LEU A 95 -14.73 -5.68 26.87
CA LEU A 95 -15.32 -6.60 25.87
C LEU A 95 -15.85 -5.84 24.64
N LYS A 96 -16.40 -4.63 24.81
CA LYS A 96 -16.79 -3.77 23.69
C LYS A 96 -15.59 -3.37 22.84
N GLU A 97 -14.49 -2.98 23.47
CA GLU A 97 -13.26 -2.61 22.80
C GLU A 97 -12.63 -3.81 22.07
N GLU A 98 -12.63 -4.98 22.69
CA GLU A 98 -12.14 -6.23 22.09
C GLU A 98 -13.01 -6.66 20.90
N LYS A 99 -14.32 -6.52 21.01
CA LYS A 99 -15.25 -6.75 19.88
C LYS A 99 -14.93 -5.82 18.71
N ALA A 100 -14.72 -4.53 18.99
CA ALA A 100 -14.33 -3.57 17.97
C ALA A 100 -13.01 -3.98 17.29
N GLU A 101 -12.00 -4.37 18.03
CA GLU A 101 -10.73 -4.83 17.48
C GLU A 101 -10.91 -6.06 16.59
N ALA A 102 -11.67 -7.05 17.02
CA ALA A 102 -11.95 -8.25 16.23
C ALA A 102 -12.67 -7.92 14.90
N LEU A 103 -13.68 -7.06 14.95
CA LEU A 103 -14.41 -6.60 13.77
C LEU A 103 -13.49 -5.84 12.80
N LEU A 104 -12.62 -4.98 13.31
CA LEU A 104 -11.66 -4.24 12.50
C LEU A 104 -10.62 -5.14 11.86
N CYS A 105 -10.13 -6.14 12.58
CA CYS A 105 -9.20 -7.15 12.03
C CYS A 105 -9.88 -7.93 10.88
N ARG A 106 -11.11 -8.37 11.08
CA ARG A 106 -11.87 -9.06 10.04
C ARG A 106 -12.08 -8.19 8.82
N ALA A 107 -12.49 -6.94 9.02
CA ALA A 107 -12.70 -5.98 7.95
C ALA A 107 -11.41 -5.67 7.19
N TYR A 108 -10.33 -5.40 7.90
CA TYR A 108 -9.04 -5.03 7.31
C TYR A 108 -8.44 -6.16 6.48
N ASN A 109 -8.46 -7.38 7.00
CA ASN A 109 -7.90 -8.54 6.28
C ASN A 109 -8.67 -8.80 4.98
N HIS A 110 -9.99 -8.76 5.00
CA HIS A 110 -10.80 -8.88 3.77
C HIS A 110 -10.58 -7.69 2.82
N PHE A 111 -10.38 -6.50 3.36
CA PHE A 111 -10.11 -5.30 2.56
C PHE A 111 -8.81 -5.45 1.74
N ILE A 112 -7.74 -5.90 2.37
CA ILE A 112 -6.49 -6.13 1.65
C ILE A 112 -6.64 -7.28 0.64
N LEU A 113 -7.28 -8.38 1.03
CA LEU A 113 -7.50 -9.52 0.13
C LEU A 113 -8.28 -9.11 -1.13
N VAL A 114 -9.37 -8.36 -1.01
CA VAL A 114 -10.15 -7.94 -2.18
C VAL A 114 -9.37 -6.96 -3.06
N ASN A 115 -8.55 -6.11 -2.48
CA ASN A 115 -7.73 -5.18 -3.25
C ASN A 115 -6.56 -5.86 -3.95
N LEU A 116 -6.10 -7.02 -3.47
CA LEU A 116 -5.06 -7.82 -4.13
C LEU A 116 -5.64 -8.76 -5.20
N PHE A 117 -6.68 -9.52 -4.85
CA PHE A 117 -7.15 -10.67 -5.64
C PHE A 117 -8.38 -10.38 -6.49
N SER A 118 -8.89 -9.17 -6.44
CA SER A 118 -10.03 -8.72 -7.24
C SER A 118 -9.71 -7.40 -7.94
N LYS A 119 -10.60 -6.97 -8.81
CA LYS A 119 -10.53 -5.63 -9.42
C LYS A 119 -10.76 -4.58 -8.33
N ALA A 120 -10.24 -3.38 -8.54
CA ALA A 120 -10.55 -2.24 -7.69
C ALA A 120 -12.05 -1.98 -7.66
N TYR A 121 -12.56 -1.43 -6.55
CA TYR A 121 -13.96 -1.05 -6.48
C TYR A 121 -14.33 -0.08 -7.60
N ASN A 122 -15.45 -0.36 -8.24
CA ASN A 122 -16.02 0.40 -9.34
C ASN A 122 -17.54 0.37 -9.19
N SER A 123 -18.16 1.52 -8.93
CA SER A 123 -19.61 1.60 -8.70
C SER A 123 -20.44 1.06 -9.87
N GLN A 124 -19.89 0.96 -11.08
CA GLN A 124 -20.58 0.47 -12.26
C GLN A 124 -20.48 -1.05 -12.45
N THR A 125 -19.36 -1.67 -12.05
CA THR A 125 -19.07 -3.08 -12.36
C THR A 125 -18.92 -3.99 -11.14
N SER A 126 -18.73 -3.45 -9.95
CA SER A 126 -18.43 -4.25 -8.74
C SER A 126 -19.54 -5.21 -8.33
N THR A 127 -20.79 -5.00 -8.79
CA THR A 127 -21.88 -5.95 -8.61
C THR A 127 -21.75 -7.22 -9.46
N LYS A 128 -20.81 -7.22 -10.41
CA LYS A 128 -20.50 -8.35 -11.30
C LYS A 128 -19.08 -8.87 -11.14
N ASP A 129 -18.15 -8.02 -10.74
CA ASP A 129 -16.75 -8.41 -10.56
C ASP A 129 -16.61 -9.35 -9.35
N ALA A 130 -15.90 -10.45 -9.56
CA ALA A 130 -15.68 -11.45 -8.50
C ALA A 130 -14.91 -10.85 -7.32
N GLY A 131 -15.46 -11.04 -6.12
CA GLY A 131 -14.83 -10.69 -4.86
C GLY A 131 -13.91 -11.79 -4.35
N ILE A 132 -13.79 -11.86 -3.05
CA ILE A 132 -13.09 -12.93 -2.33
C ILE A 132 -14.06 -13.51 -1.28
N PRO A 133 -13.89 -14.77 -0.85
CA PRO A 133 -14.74 -15.33 0.18
C PRO A 133 -14.74 -14.46 1.44
N TYR A 134 -15.92 -14.00 1.86
CA TYR A 134 -16.08 -13.25 3.11
C TYR A 134 -16.47 -14.20 4.23
N VAL A 135 -15.56 -14.38 5.19
CA VAL A 135 -15.71 -15.34 6.27
C VAL A 135 -16.09 -14.58 7.55
N SER A 136 -17.36 -14.61 7.89
CA SER A 136 -17.91 -13.90 9.05
C SER A 136 -18.30 -14.80 10.22
N GLU A 137 -18.07 -16.11 10.08
CA GLU A 137 -18.45 -17.10 11.09
C GLU A 137 -17.32 -18.12 11.25
N THR A 138 -17.19 -18.68 12.43
CA THR A 138 -16.37 -19.87 12.63
C THR A 138 -17.05 -21.03 11.93
N SER A 139 -16.42 -21.57 10.92
CA SER A 139 -16.96 -22.65 10.11
C SER A 139 -15.97 -23.81 10.06
N THR A 140 -16.53 -25.04 10.03
CA THR A 140 -15.79 -26.25 9.70
C THR A 140 -15.75 -26.48 8.18
N GLU A 141 -16.45 -25.66 7.41
CA GLU A 141 -16.42 -25.74 5.95
C GLU A 141 -15.04 -25.34 5.43
N LEU A 142 -14.62 -26.04 4.40
CA LEU A 142 -13.41 -25.64 3.68
C LEU A 142 -13.64 -24.29 3.02
N MET A 143 -12.68 -23.39 3.14
CA MET A 143 -12.76 -22.06 2.58
C MET A 143 -13.06 -22.03 1.09
N SER A 144 -12.59 -23.03 0.35
CA SER A 144 -12.88 -23.23 -1.08
C SER A 144 -14.36 -23.44 -1.40
N GLN A 145 -15.17 -23.82 -0.43
CA GLN A 145 -16.61 -24.00 -0.58
C GLN A 145 -17.41 -22.73 -0.32
N ILE A 146 -16.77 -21.69 0.24
CA ILE A 146 -17.40 -20.39 0.44
C ILE A 146 -17.34 -19.61 -0.88
N PRO A 147 -18.48 -19.15 -1.42
CA PRO A 147 -18.48 -18.40 -2.67
C PRO A 147 -17.64 -17.13 -2.58
N ARG A 148 -16.98 -16.80 -3.68
CA ARG A 148 -16.24 -15.54 -3.78
C ARG A 148 -17.16 -14.32 -3.64
N GLY A 149 -18.41 -14.43 -4.01
CA GLY A 149 -19.30 -13.28 -4.08
C GLY A 149 -18.79 -12.23 -5.08
N THR A 150 -19.21 -11.01 -4.89
CA THR A 150 -18.81 -9.87 -5.73
C THR A 150 -17.96 -8.87 -4.93
N VAL A 151 -17.25 -8.01 -5.65
CA VAL A 151 -16.52 -6.90 -5.03
C VAL A 151 -17.49 -6.01 -4.24
N ALA A 152 -18.67 -5.73 -4.79
CA ALA A 152 -19.69 -4.92 -4.10
C ALA A 152 -20.11 -5.55 -2.77
N GLU A 153 -20.40 -6.85 -2.75
CA GLU A 153 -20.76 -7.58 -1.52
C GLU A 153 -19.62 -7.55 -0.49
N THR A 154 -18.37 -7.71 -0.93
CA THR A 154 -17.21 -7.63 -0.05
C THR A 154 -17.13 -6.25 0.61
N TYR A 155 -17.26 -5.19 -0.17
CA TYR A 155 -17.22 -3.82 0.36
C TYR A 155 -18.39 -3.52 1.30
N GLU A 156 -19.57 -4.02 1.01
CA GLU A 156 -20.75 -3.91 1.91
C GLU A 156 -20.50 -4.59 3.26
N ASN A 157 -19.90 -5.78 3.25
CA ASN A 157 -19.59 -6.53 4.46
C ASN A 157 -18.49 -5.84 5.29
N ILE A 158 -17.46 -5.31 4.63
CA ILE A 158 -16.41 -4.53 5.30
C ILE A 158 -17.02 -3.28 5.94
N ASP A 159 -17.86 -2.55 5.21
CA ASP A 159 -18.55 -1.35 5.69
C ASP A 159 -19.36 -1.66 6.95
N LYS A 160 -20.12 -2.74 6.92
CA LYS A 160 -20.90 -3.20 8.07
C LYS A 160 -20.03 -3.47 9.29
N ASP A 161 -18.92 -4.17 9.11
CA ASP A 161 -17.98 -4.45 10.21
C ASP A 161 -17.37 -3.18 10.79
N ILE A 162 -16.96 -2.24 9.94
CA ILE A 162 -16.40 -0.96 10.39
C ILE A 162 -17.45 -0.13 11.14
N GLN A 163 -18.66 -0.01 10.62
CA GLN A 163 -19.72 0.78 11.24
C GLN A 163 -20.17 0.18 12.58
N GLU A 164 -20.14 -1.13 12.74
CA GLU A 164 -20.39 -1.78 14.02
C GLU A 164 -19.23 -1.56 15.01
N ALA A 165 -18.00 -1.58 14.52
CA ALA A 165 -16.80 -1.46 15.36
C ALA A 165 -16.58 -0.05 15.90
N LEU A 166 -16.73 0.99 15.07
CA LEU A 166 -16.30 2.35 15.42
C LEU A 166 -16.96 2.92 16.69
N PRO A 167 -18.26 2.69 16.97
CA PRO A 167 -18.85 3.16 18.23
C PRO A 167 -18.31 2.47 19.48
N LEU A 168 -17.67 1.30 19.33
CA LEU A 168 -17.15 0.48 20.42
C LEU A 168 -15.65 0.60 20.61
N VAL A 169 -14.94 1.22 19.66
CA VAL A 169 -13.47 1.26 19.67
C VAL A 169 -12.93 2.00 20.88
N GLY A 170 -11.85 1.50 21.45
CA GLY A 170 -11.13 2.11 22.56
C GLY A 170 -9.83 1.38 22.83
N ASP A 171 -8.97 1.99 23.66
CA ASP A 171 -7.57 1.56 23.84
C ASP A 171 -7.28 0.98 25.22
N SER A 172 -8.26 0.99 26.15
CA SER A 172 -8.01 0.62 27.54
C SER A 172 -7.67 -0.86 27.74
N HIS A 173 -8.05 -1.73 26.79
CA HIS A 173 -7.72 -3.16 26.81
C HIS A 173 -6.33 -3.48 26.23
N LEU A 174 -5.62 -2.49 25.65
CA LEU A 174 -4.39 -2.69 24.91
C LEU A 174 -3.17 -2.43 25.78
N GLU A 175 -2.26 -3.41 25.91
CA GLU A 175 -0.98 -3.26 26.58
C GLU A 175 0.06 -2.62 25.66
N VAL A 176 0.03 -2.99 24.36
CA VAL A 176 0.91 -2.45 23.32
C VAL A 176 0.05 -1.88 22.19
N PRO A 177 -0.51 -0.65 22.37
CA PRO A 177 -1.58 -0.14 21.51
C PRO A 177 -1.24 -0.11 20.02
N LYS A 178 0.01 0.18 19.65
CA LYS A 178 0.39 0.36 18.24
C LYS A 178 0.60 -0.94 17.46
N TYR A 179 0.54 -2.07 18.12
CA TYR A 179 0.52 -3.38 17.45
C TYR A 179 -0.91 -3.93 17.29
N HIS A 180 -1.91 -3.10 17.55
CA HIS A 180 -3.33 -3.42 17.50
C HIS A 180 -4.12 -2.28 16.86
N PHE A 181 -5.36 -2.56 16.46
CA PHE A 181 -6.30 -1.51 16.12
C PHE A 181 -6.68 -0.71 17.37
N ASN A 182 -5.91 0.34 17.62
CA ASN A 182 -6.25 1.38 18.55
C ASN A 182 -7.21 2.39 17.89
N THR A 183 -7.74 3.33 18.65
CA THR A 183 -8.76 4.28 18.16
C THR A 183 -8.29 5.07 16.93
N ARG A 184 -7.08 5.62 16.95
CA ARG A 184 -6.55 6.37 15.80
C ARG A 184 -6.32 5.51 14.58
N ALA A 185 -5.78 4.31 14.77
CA ALA A 185 -5.58 3.35 13.68
C ALA A 185 -6.92 2.94 13.06
N ALA A 186 -7.96 2.79 13.87
CA ALA A 186 -9.31 2.51 13.39
C ALA A 186 -9.83 3.61 12.47
N TYR A 187 -9.63 4.88 12.84
CA TYR A 187 -10.01 6.01 12.00
C TYR A 187 -9.16 6.11 10.73
N ALA A 188 -7.87 5.81 10.81
CA ALA A 188 -6.99 5.77 9.63
C ALA A 188 -7.40 4.67 8.64
N PHE A 189 -7.78 3.51 9.15
CA PHE A 189 -8.30 2.43 8.31
C PHE A 189 -9.65 2.81 7.68
N ALA A 190 -10.57 3.34 8.48
CA ALA A 190 -11.87 3.81 7.97
C ALA A 190 -11.67 4.85 6.86
N THR A 191 -10.73 5.77 7.02
CA THR A 191 -10.38 6.76 6.01
C THR A 191 -9.96 6.10 4.70
N ARG A 192 -9.00 5.17 4.75
CA ARG A 192 -8.52 4.45 3.57
C ARG A 192 -9.64 3.64 2.93
N PHE A 193 -10.44 2.95 3.72
CA PHE A 193 -11.56 2.15 3.22
C PHE A 193 -12.59 3.01 2.49
N TYR A 194 -13.07 4.09 3.12
CA TYR A 194 -14.08 4.95 2.49
C TYR A 194 -13.55 5.71 1.30
N LEU A 195 -12.25 6.03 1.29
CA LEU A 195 -11.59 6.59 0.11
C LEU A 195 -11.66 5.60 -1.07
N TYR A 196 -11.29 4.34 -0.85
CA TYR A 196 -11.33 3.30 -1.89
C TYR A 196 -12.76 2.95 -2.30
N TYR A 197 -13.71 3.12 -1.40
CA TYR A 197 -15.14 2.90 -1.64
C TYR A 197 -15.84 4.09 -2.31
N GLU A 198 -15.08 5.15 -2.61
CA GLU A 198 -15.59 6.39 -3.22
C GLU A 198 -16.60 7.14 -2.34
N LYS A 199 -16.53 6.97 -1.03
CA LYS A 199 -17.35 7.70 -0.03
C LYS A 199 -16.52 8.87 0.52
N TRP A 200 -16.36 9.90 -0.31
CA TRP A 200 -15.44 11.02 -0.04
C TRP A 200 -15.76 11.76 1.26
N ASP A 201 -17.04 12.02 1.54
CA ASP A 201 -17.47 12.70 2.78
C ASP A 201 -17.06 11.92 4.03
N LYS A 202 -17.24 10.59 4.03
CA LYS A 202 -16.84 9.72 5.13
C LYS A 202 -15.34 9.67 5.29
N ALA A 203 -14.60 9.65 4.19
CA ALA A 203 -13.14 9.69 4.22
C ALA A 203 -12.65 10.98 4.91
N VAL A 204 -13.21 12.14 4.60
CA VAL A 204 -12.90 13.41 5.26
C VAL A 204 -13.24 13.34 6.75
N GLU A 205 -14.43 12.83 7.11
CA GLU A 205 -14.88 12.73 8.49
C GLU A 205 -13.89 11.92 9.35
N TYR A 206 -13.55 10.72 8.91
CA TYR A 206 -12.66 9.85 9.68
C TYR A 206 -11.20 10.29 9.66
N ALA A 207 -10.73 10.87 8.55
CA ALA A 207 -9.41 11.47 8.53
C ALA A 207 -9.29 12.62 9.53
N THR A 208 -10.30 13.46 9.62
CA THR A 208 -10.32 14.58 10.58
C THR A 208 -10.31 14.07 12.03
N LYS A 209 -11.04 13.00 12.33
CA LYS A 209 -10.98 12.34 13.64
C LYS A 209 -9.60 11.74 13.93
N CYS A 210 -8.96 11.14 12.93
CA CYS A 210 -7.62 10.58 13.06
C CYS A 210 -6.56 11.64 13.30
N LEU A 211 -6.60 12.72 12.53
CA LEU A 211 -5.58 13.78 12.55
C LEU A 211 -5.73 14.77 13.71
N GLY A 212 -6.95 14.97 14.19
CA GLY A 212 -7.25 15.93 15.22
C GLY A 212 -7.21 17.39 14.73
N SER A 213 -7.25 18.33 15.66
CA SER A 213 -7.33 19.77 15.38
C SER A 213 -5.98 20.40 15.00
N GLN A 214 -4.88 19.72 15.30
CA GLN A 214 -3.51 20.19 15.06
C GLN A 214 -2.73 19.17 14.24
N PRO A 215 -3.11 18.91 12.97
CA PRO A 215 -2.52 17.84 12.18
C PRO A 215 -1.01 18.00 11.98
N LYS A 216 -0.50 19.23 11.90
CA LYS A 216 0.94 19.48 11.77
C LYS A 216 1.77 18.84 12.89
N THR A 217 1.26 18.84 14.12
CA THR A 217 1.96 18.26 15.28
C THR A 217 1.94 16.73 15.29
N MET A 218 1.13 16.13 14.43
CA MET A 218 0.93 14.69 14.35
C MET A 218 1.76 14.02 13.25
N LEU A 219 2.41 14.82 12.40
CA LEU A 219 3.17 14.29 11.25
C LEU A 219 4.55 13.80 11.67
N ARG A 220 5.18 13.03 10.80
CA ARG A 220 6.54 12.51 11.02
C ARG A 220 7.54 13.65 11.13
N ASP A 221 8.37 13.62 12.16
CA ASP A 221 9.40 14.65 12.36
C ASP A 221 10.64 14.37 11.50
N TRP A 222 10.52 14.67 10.21
CA TRP A 222 11.62 14.49 9.26
C TRP A 222 12.84 15.36 9.60
N LYS A 223 12.63 16.50 10.19
CA LYS A 223 13.71 17.40 10.62
C LYS A 223 14.56 16.76 11.72
N ALA A 224 13.93 16.11 12.69
CA ALA A 224 14.63 15.36 13.72
C ALA A 224 15.39 14.16 13.14
N ILE A 225 14.77 13.42 12.21
CA ILE A 225 15.43 12.31 11.51
C ILE A 225 16.68 12.80 10.76
N ALA A 226 16.60 13.96 10.10
CA ALA A 226 17.74 14.55 9.40
C ALA A 226 18.91 14.88 10.32
N GLY A 227 18.66 15.19 11.60
CA GLY A 227 19.67 15.52 12.60
C GLY A 227 20.33 14.31 13.27
N MET A 228 19.85 13.11 13.04
CA MET A 228 20.39 11.90 13.67
C MET A 228 21.48 11.24 12.82
N THR A 229 22.14 10.22 13.37
CA THR A 229 23.13 9.41 12.63
C THR A 229 22.50 8.80 11.39
N GLN A 230 23.07 9.09 10.21
CA GLN A 230 22.56 8.69 8.91
C GLN A 230 23.08 7.31 8.50
N THR A 231 22.71 6.29 9.24
CA THR A 231 22.91 4.88 8.87
C THR A 231 21.57 4.25 8.55
N TYR A 232 21.55 3.24 7.68
CA TYR A 232 20.32 2.52 7.32
C TYR A 232 19.62 1.98 8.56
N GLU A 233 20.37 1.33 9.45
CA GLU A 233 19.81 0.77 10.70
C GLU A 233 19.22 1.84 11.61
N ALA A 234 19.94 2.92 11.88
CA ALA A 234 19.49 3.98 12.77
C ALA A 234 18.24 4.68 12.24
N VAL A 235 18.22 5.04 10.96
CA VAL A 235 17.08 5.75 10.35
C VAL A 235 15.86 4.85 10.23
N THR A 236 16.01 3.60 9.79
CA THR A 236 14.87 2.67 9.68
C THR A 236 14.30 2.30 11.05
N ASN A 237 15.14 2.17 12.09
CA ASN A 237 14.65 1.96 13.45
C ASN A 237 13.88 3.17 13.98
N GLN A 238 14.32 4.39 13.68
CA GLN A 238 13.58 5.61 14.03
C GLN A 238 12.27 5.70 13.26
N TYR A 239 12.25 5.30 11.99
CA TYR A 239 11.04 5.31 11.18
C TYR A 239 9.92 4.48 11.80
N ILE A 240 10.24 3.33 12.39
CA ILE A 240 9.30 2.42 13.04
C ILE A 240 9.18 2.62 14.56
N ASP A 241 9.62 3.75 15.09
CA ASP A 241 9.54 4.01 16.52
C ASP A 241 8.07 4.13 16.96
N ALA A 242 7.70 3.38 18.00
CA ALA A 242 6.35 3.41 18.56
C ALA A 242 6.07 4.68 19.38
N GLY A 243 7.10 5.40 19.80
CA GLY A 243 6.98 6.62 20.58
C GLY A 243 6.60 7.86 19.77
N VAL A 244 6.61 7.80 18.43
CA VAL A 244 6.29 8.96 17.59
C VAL A 244 4.82 8.99 17.20
N ASN A 245 4.24 10.19 17.16
CA ASN A 245 2.81 10.37 16.93
C ASN A 245 2.33 9.94 15.55
N CYS A 246 3.19 10.00 14.55
CA CYS A 246 2.81 9.68 13.17
C CYS A 246 2.53 8.20 12.93
N ASN A 247 3.15 7.31 13.69
CA ASN A 247 2.96 5.87 13.57
C ASN A 247 1.73 5.45 14.38
N LEU A 248 0.72 4.93 13.70
CA LEU A 248 -0.56 4.58 14.30
C LEU A 248 -0.70 3.09 14.54
N MET A 249 -0.24 2.27 13.62
CA MET A 249 -0.25 0.81 13.76
C MET A 249 0.91 0.17 13.00
N PHE A 250 1.51 -0.84 13.62
CA PHE A 250 2.56 -1.66 13.04
C PHE A 250 2.09 -3.08 12.81
N ASN A 251 2.64 -3.72 11.78
CA ASN A 251 2.61 -5.17 11.61
C ASN A 251 4.05 -5.69 11.48
N THR A 252 4.36 -6.75 12.21
CA THR A 252 5.60 -7.50 11.96
C THR A 252 5.33 -8.59 10.94
N ALA A 253 6.27 -8.82 10.05
CA ALA A 253 6.12 -9.80 8.99
C ALA A 253 7.40 -10.59 8.75
N VAL A 254 7.24 -11.88 8.49
CA VAL A 254 8.29 -12.70 7.87
C VAL A 254 8.34 -12.30 6.41
N SER A 255 9.41 -11.62 6.00
CA SER A 255 9.52 -10.98 4.70
C SER A 255 10.95 -10.63 4.35
N SER A 256 11.27 -10.66 3.06
CA SER A 256 12.52 -10.15 2.51
C SER A 256 12.45 -8.66 2.15
N LEU A 257 11.38 -7.97 2.51
CA LEU A 257 11.12 -6.58 2.16
C LEU A 257 12.28 -5.64 2.57
N GLY A 258 12.78 -5.79 3.79
CA GLY A 258 13.89 -4.98 4.29
C GLY A 258 15.20 -5.18 3.52
N MET A 259 15.44 -6.41 3.03
CA MET A 259 16.58 -6.69 2.16
C MET A 259 16.36 -6.13 0.75
N ALA A 260 15.18 -6.33 0.20
CA ALA A 260 14.86 -5.86 -1.15
C ALA A 260 14.95 -4.34 -1.28
N PHE A 261 14.52 -3.60 -0.26
CA PHE A 261 14.51 -2.13 -0.26
C PHE A 261 15.58 -1.52 0.64
N GLY A 262 16.53 -2.32 1.11
CA GLY A 262 17.73 -1.87 1.79
C GLY A 262 18.95 -1.81 0.86
N PRO A 263 20.12 -1.46 1.38
CA PRO A 263 21.36 -1.35 0.61
C PRO A 263 21.98 -2.74 0.30
N TYR A 264 21.16 -3.64 -0.19
CA TYR A 264 21.52 -5.03 -0.46
C TYR A 264 21.17 -5.39 -1.91
N TYR A 265 21.66 -6.54 -2.39
CA TYR A 265 21.46 -6.97 -3.78
C TYR A 265 20.18 -7.77 -4.03
N VAL A 266 19.43 -8.15 -2.99
CA VAL A 266 18.24 -9.00 -3.10
C VAL A 266 17.20 -8.35 -4.03
N TYR A 267 16.82 -9.07 -5.07
CA TYR A 267 15.86 -8.66 -6.11
C TYR A 267 16.18 -7.34 -6.84
N SER A 268 17.45 -6.90 -6.80
CA SER A 268 17.84 -5.59 -7.32
C SER A 268 17.72 -5.45 -8.85
N LYS A 269 17.54 -6.56 -9.58
CA LYS A 269 17.21 -6.49 -11.01
C LYS A 269 15.97 -5.65 -11.26
N TYR A 270 15.01 -5.70 -10.36
CA TYR A 270 13.75 -4.93 -10.40
C TYR A 270 13.77 -3.84 -9.33
N ALA A 271 14.53 -2.80 -9.61
CA ALA A 271 14.81 -1.78 -8.62
C ALA A 271 14.09 -0.47 -8.89
N HIS A 272 13.85 0.28 -7.81
CA HIS A 272 13.57 1.71 -7.84
C HIS A 272 14.90 2.43 -8.04
N GLY A 273 15.35 2.52 -9.29
CA GLY A 273 16.68 3.02 -9.60
C GLY A 273 16.76 4.54 -9.76
N SER A 274 17.92 5.01 -10.20
CA SER A 274 18.19 6.43 -10.35
C SER A 274 17.28 7.10 -11.37
N TYR A 275 16.89 6.41 -12.44
CA TYR A 275 16.02 7.00 -13.47
C TYR A 275 14.62 7.31 -12.93
N VAL A 276 13.95 6.34 -12.35
CA VAL A 276 12.58 6.55 -11.84
C VAL A 276 12.57 7.55 -10.69
N ALA A 277 13.57 7.51 -9.81
CA ALA A 277 13.70 8.47 -8.73
C ALA A 277 13.84 9.92 -9.24
N SER A 278 14.63 10.13 -10.29
CA SER A 278 14.92 11.46 -10.85
C SER A 278 13.90 11.96 -11.85
N HIS A 279 13.01 11.10 -12.34
CA HIS A 279 11.99 11.47 -13.32
C HIS A 279 10.56 11.40 -12.79
N GLU A 280 10.29 10.55 -11.80
CA GLU A 280 8.92 10.28 -11.38
C GLU A 280 8.62 10.64 -9.93
N ASP A 281 9.60 10.74 -9.04
CA ASP A 281 9.32 10.95 -7.61
C ASP A 281 10.40 11.76 -6.88
N GLY A 282 10.93 11.26 -5.77
CA GLY A 282 11.63 12.07 -4.78
C GLY A 282 12.85 12.87 -5.23
N LYS A 283 13.48 12.53 -6.35
CA LYS A 283 14.60 13.29 -6.93
C LYS A 283 14.22 14.02 -8.22
N ALA A 284 12.98 13.93 -8.62
CA ALA A 284 12.48 14.64 -9.80
C ALA A 284 12.25 16.12 -9.49
N GLY A 285 12.32 16.96 -10.51
CA GLY A 285 11.84 18.33 -10.42
C GLY A 285 10.37 18.36 -10.06
N ASN A 286 9.98 19.17 -9.07
CA ASN A 286 8.62 19.23 -8.58
C ASN A 286 8.25 20.66 -8.18
N ILE A 287 7.03 20.85 -7.69
CA ILE A 287 6.46 22.16 -7.38
C ILE A 287 7.28 22.95 -6.34
N TRP A 288 8.03 22.27 -5.47
CA TRP A 288 8.91 22.92 -4.50
C TRP A 288 10.23 23.44 -5.11
N GLY A 289 10.42 23.33 -6.41
CA GLY A 289 11.60 23.85 -7.09
C GLY A 289 12.89 23.14 -6.69
N SER A 290 13.91 23.93 -6.34
CA SER A 290 15.22 23.43 -5.94
C SER A 290 15.36 23.07 -4.46
N ALA A 291 14.29 23.19 -3.68
CA ALA A 291 14.31 22.85 -2.25
C ALA A 291 14.59 21.35 -2.05
N SER A 292 15.36 21.03 -1.03
CA SER A 292 15.75 19.64 -0.72
C SER A 292 14.87 19.04 0.37
N PHE A 293 14.79 17.71 0.38
CA PHE A 293 14.16 17.00 1.49
C PHE A 293 14.96 17.16 2.80
N TYR A 294 14.28 17.11 3.92
CA TYR A 294 14.94 17.06 5.24
C TYR A 294 15.80 15.81 5.35
N SER A 295 15.24 14.66 5.04
CA SER A 295 15.94 13.38 5.01
C SER A 295 16.05 12.90 3.56
N ALA A 296 17.24 12.98 3.00
CA ALA A 296 17.45 12.67 1.59
C ALA A 296 17.39 11.16 1.36
N MET A 297 16.65 10.79 0.32
CA MET A 297 16.74 9.45 -0.26
C MET A 297 18.16 9.22 -0.81
N LYS A 298 18.68 8.01 -0.63
CA LYS A 298 20.01 7.67 -1.15
C LYS A 298 19.93 6.75 -2.33
N THR A 299 20.61 7.12 -3.41
CA THR A 299 20.87 6.26 -4.54
C THR A 299 22.22 5.57 -4.35
N TYR A 300 22.20 4.26 -4.38
CA TYR A 300 23.41 3.42 -4.34
C TYR A 300 23.71 2.99 -5.77
N THR A 301 24.84 3.48 -6.29
CA THR A 301 25.34 3.08 -7.60
C THR A 301 26.70 2.41 -7.41
N ALA A 302 26.80 1.18 -7.84
CA ALA A 302 28.02 0.37 -7.80
C ALA A 302 27.99 -0.62 -8.95
N THR A 303 29.02 -1.44 -9.08
CA THR A 303 28.99 -2.54 -10.03
C THR A 303 27.78 -3.43 -9.74
N ASN A 304 26.93 -3.64 -10.74
CA ASN A 304 25.71 -4.45 -10.65
C ASN A 304 24.66 -3.91 -9.68
N LEU A 305 24.68 -2.62 -9.35
CA LEU A 305 23.70 -2.03 -8.45
C LEU A 305 23.37 -0.58 -8.85
N ASP A 306 22.09 -0.34 -9.12
CA ASP A 306 21.49 1.00 -9.21
C ASP A 306 20.16 0.95 -8.46
N LYS A 307 20.11 1.57 -7.28
CA LYS A 307 18.98 1.41 -6.37
C LYS A 307 18.83 2.64 -5.47
N THR A 308 17.64 3.21 -5.42
CA THR A 308 17.30 4.31 -4.52
C THR A 308 16.55 3.79 -3.31
N ILE A 309 16.97 4.21 -2.12
CA ILE A 309 16.46 3.74 -0.84
C ILE A 309 15.81 4.88 -0.09
N PHE A 310 14.62 4.64 0.46
CA PHE A 310 13.81 5.63 1.17
C PHE A 310 13.92 5.50 2.69
N TRP A 311 14.75 4.59 3.23
CA TRP A 311 15.07 4.45 4.66
C TRP A 311 13.87 4.13 5.55
N LYS A 312 12.91 3.34 5.03
CA LYS A 312 11.65 3.04 5.72
C LYS A 312 11.58 1.62 6.25
N MET A 313 12.18 0.66 5.53
CA MET A 313 12.00 -0.76 5.80
C MET A 313 13.19 -1.34 6.54
N PRO A 314 13.08 -1.60 7.83
CA PRO A 314 14.18 -2.23 8.56
C PRO A 314 14.37 -3.68 8.12
N TYR A 315 15.62 -4.11 8.06
CA TYR A 315 15.98 -5.51 7.94
C TYR A 315 16.26 -6.09 9.32
N LYS A 316 15.52 -7.13 9.67
CA LYS A 316 15.71 -7.88 10.91
C LYS A 316 15.82 -9.36 10.59
N PHE A 317 16.51 -10.11 11.46
CA PHE A 317 16.65 -11.55 11.31
C PHE A 317 16.26 -12.21 12.64
N GLU A 318 15.34 -13.19 12.58
CA GLU A 318 14.91 -13.97 13.74
C GLU A 318 15.49 -15.39 13.62
N PHE A 319 16.31 -15.78 14.57
CA PHE A 319 16.87 -17.11 14.61
C PHE A 319 15.87 -18.11 15.17
N SER A 320 15.57 -19.15 14.39
CA SER A 320 14.85 -20.34 14.87
C SER A 320 15.82 -21.32 15.52
N ASP A 321 17.08 -21.34 15.08
CA ASP A 321 18.19 -22.08 15.66
C ASP A 321 19.44 -21.18 15.64
N PRO A 322 19.77 -20.54 16.78
CA PRO A 322 20.93 -19.66 16.85
C PRO A 322 22.27 -20.38 16.66
N VAL A 323 22.35 -21.66 17.00
CA VAL A 323 23.59 -22.46 16.87
C VAL A 323 23.84 -22.79 15.40
N ALA A 324 22.83 -23.23 14.68
CA ALA A 324 22.89 -23.51 13.26
C ALA A 324 22.82 -22.25 12.39
N GLN A 325 22.58 -21.06 12.97
CA GLN A 325 22.39 -19.79 12.28
C GLN A 325 21.25 -19.85 11.26
N ILE A 326 20.19 -20.59 11.57
CA ILE A 326 18.98 -20.75 10.75
C ILE A 326 17.86 -19.87 11.31
N GLY A 327 17.11 -19.20 10.44
CA GLY A 327 15.98 -18.39 10.85
C GLY A 327 15.30 -17.72 9.67
N TYR A 328 14.58 -16.64 9.97
CA TYR A 328 13.71 -15.93 9.03
C TYR A 328 14.09 -14.46 8.95
N ARG A 329 14.04 -13.91 7.74
CA ARG A 329 14.08 -12.46 7.55
C ARG A 329 12.76 -11.86 8.01
N ARG A 330 12.83 -10.77 8.77
CA ARG A 330 11.68 -10.04 9.28
C ARG A 330 11.78 -8.57 8.98
N THR A 331 10.62 -7.93 8.96
CA THR A 331 10.52 -6.47 8.95
C THR A 331 9.35 -6.02 9.82
N VAL A 332 9.32 -4.74 10.11
CA VAL A 332 8.19 -4.07 10.76
C VAL A 332 7.65 -3.03 9.79
N ILE A 333 6.35 -3.07 9.56
CA ILE A 333 5.68 -2.19 8.60
C ILE A 333 4.79 -1.21 9.35
N THR A 334 4.88 0.07 9.00
CA THR A 334 3.97 1.09 9.48
C THR A 334 2.67 1.02 8.67
N THR A 335 1.74 0.19 9.09
CA THR A 335 0.51 -0.11 8.36
C THR A 335 -0.38 1.11 8.18
N PHE A 336 -0.45 1.95 9.21
CA PHE A 336 -1.15 3.22 9.19
C PHE A 336 -0.30 4.33 9.78
N THR A 337 -0.22 5.46 9.07
CA THR A 337 0.45 6.68 9.52
C THR A 337 -0.48 7.88 9.36
N THR A 338 -0.24 8.92 10.14
CA THR A 338 -0.95 10.19 10.00
C THR A 338 -0.63 10.88 8.68
N ASP A 339 0.61 10.74 8.20
CA ASP A 339 1.06 11.36 6.95
C ASP A 339 0.27 10.80 5.75
N GLU A 340 0.06 9.48 5.68
CA GLU A 340 -0.76 8.86 4.65
C GLU A 340 -2.23 9.29 4.81
N CYS A 341 -2.73 9.32 6.03
CA CYS A 341 -4.11 9.74 6.33
C CYS A 341 -4.38 11.19 5.88
N LEU A 342 -3.40 12.08 6.07
CA LEU A 342 -3.50 13.46 5.59
C LEU A 342 -3.66 13.53 4.06
N LEU A 343 -2.88 12.75 3.33
CA LEU A 343 -2.96 12.70 1.86
C LEU A 343 -4.26 12.03 1.39
N ASN A 344 -4.78 11.07 2.13
CA ASN A 344 -6.09 10.49 1.88
C ASN A 344 -7.20 11.51 2.04
N ARG A 345 -7.12 12.39 3.06
CA ARG A 345 -8.07 13.50 3.23
C ARG A 345 -7.94 14.50 2.09
N ALA A 346 -6.72 14.82 1.66
CA ALA A 346 -6.49 15.70 0.52
C ALA A 346 -7.18 15.17 -0.74
N GLU A 347 -7.05 13.87 -1.04
CA GLU A 347 -7.76 13.26 -2.17
C GLU A 347 -9.28 13.41 -2.06
N ALA A 348 -9.83 13.13 -0.91
CA ALA A 348 -11.27 13.25 -0.68
C ALA A 348 -11.75 14.69 -0.86
N TYR A 349 -11.01 15.67 -0.36
CA TYR A 349 -11.31 17.09 -0.60
C TYR A 349 -11.27 17.46 -2.09
N ILE A 350 -10.28 16.96 -2.84
CA ILE A 350 -10.19 17.19 -4.28
C ILE A 350 -11.43 16.64 -4.98
N MET A 351 -11.85 15.42 -4.63
CA MET A 351 -13.03 14.79 -5.23
C MET A 351 -14.34 15.50 -4.86
N LEU A 352 -14.39 16.15 -3.72
CA LEU A 352 -15.50 17.01 -3.31
C LEU A 352 -15.40 18.43 -3.86
N LYS A 353 -14.36 18.72 -4.63
CA LYS A 353 -14.04 20.05 -5.17
C LYS A 353 -13.83 21.11 -4.08
N LYS A 354 -13.40 20.68 -2.92
CA LYS A 354 -12.95 21.52 -1.80
C LYS A 354 -11.45 21.78 -1.96
N TYR A 355 -11.09 22.56 -2.97
CA TYR A 355 -9.70 22.69 -3.40
C TYR A 355 -8.83 23.46 -2.43
N ASP A 356 -9.37 24.45 -1.72
CA ASP A 356 -8.60 25.21 -0.73
C ASP A 356 -8.19 24.32 0.46
N GLU A 357 -9.12 23.50 0.95
CA GLU A 357 -8.87 22.52 2.02
C GLU A 357 -7.86 21.47 1.58
N ALA A 358 -7.98 20.97 0.36
CA ALA A 358 -7.01 20.03 -0.21
C ALA A 358 -5.61 20.65 -0.32
N ALA A 359 -5.51 21.87 -0.82
CA ALA A 359 -4.25 22.58 -0.93
C ALA A 359 -3.59 22.82 0.45
N ALA A 360 -4.39 23.08 1.48
CA ALA A 360 -3.90 23.21 2.84
C ALA A 360 -3.28 21.90 3.36
N ASP A 361 -3.92 20.77 3.13
CA ASP A 361 -3.38 19.46 3.51
C ASP A 361 -2.10 19.13 2.72
N LEU A 362 -2.08 19.38 1.43
CA LEU A 362 -0.89 19.19 0.58
C LEU A 362 0.27 20.08 1.02
N THR A 363 -0.01 21.31 1.44
CA THR A 363 0.99 22.26 1.97
C THR A 363 1.62 21.70 3.25
N LEU A 364 0.82 21.17 4.17
CA LEU A 364 1.32 20.57 5.42
C LEU A 364 2.28 19.43 5.13
N TRP A 365 1.90 18.52 4.23
CA TRP A 365 2.77 17.40 3.86
C TRP A 365 4.07 17.88 3.24
N MET A 366 3.98 18.79 2.26
CA MET A 366 5.14 19.32 1.54
C MET A 366 6.13 20.02 2.46
N GLN A 367 5.65 20.94 3.30
CA GLN A 367 6.52 21.68 4.24
C GLN A 367 7.12 20.77 5.32
N ASN A 368 6.47 19.65 5.62
CA ASN A 368 6.97 18.67 6.58
C ASN A 368 8.09 17.80 6.01
N MET A 369 8.02 17.49 4.72
CA MET A 369 8.97 16.63 4.02
C MET A 369 10.13 17.42 3.42
N VAL A 370 9.87 18.62 2.92
CA VAL A 370 10.77 19.43 2.10
C VAL A 370 11.09 20.74 2.81
N LYS A 371 12.33 21.20 2.71
CA LYS A 371 12.81 22.46 3.29
C LYS A 371 12.31 23.67 2.50
N THR A 372 11.01 23.95 2.59
CA THR A 372 10.36 25.04 1.87
C THR A 372 9.31 25.71 2.73
N ASN A 373 9.11 27.00 2.55
CA ASN A 373 8.01 27.77 3.13
C ASN A 373 6.89 28.03 2.12
N MET A 374 6.98 27.42 0.93
CA MET A 374 5.98 27.58 -0.11
C MET A 374 4.61 27.13 0.38
N VAL A 375 3.59 27.93 0.10
CA VAL A 375 2.19 27.60 0.37
C VAL A 375 1.55 27.19 -0.95
N LEU A 376 1.00 25.98 -0.99
CA LEU A 376 0.28 25.47 -2.14
C LEU A 376 -1.13 26.06 -2.17
N THR A 377 -1.56 26.47 -3.35
CA THR A 377 -2.91 26.94 -3.64
C THR A 377 -3.46 26.16 -4.83
N PRO A 378 -4.80 26.08 -5.02
CA PRO A 378 -5.34 25.46 -6.24
C PRO A 378 -4.75 26.07 -7.51
N GLU A 379 -4.50 27.38 -7.50
CA GLU A 379 -3.99 28.13 -8.65
C GLU A 379 -2.53 27.75 -8.96
N ASN A 380 -1.63 27.73 -7.98
CA ASN A 380 -0.23 27.42 -8.25
C ASN A 380 0.00 25.94 -8.54
N ILE A 381 -0.80 25.05 -7.96
CA ILE A 381 -0.77 23.62 -8.30
C ILE A 381 -1.20 23.43 -9.76
N THR A 382 -2.29 24.06 -10.18
CA THR A 382 -2.77 23.99 -11.56
C THR A 382 -1.73 24.52 -12.53
N GLU A 383 -1.18 25.68 -12.25
CA GLU A 383 -0.17 26.33 -13.10
C GLU A 383 1.07 25.46 -13.28
N PHE A 384 1.51 24.78 -12.22
CA PHE A 384 2.70 23.92 -12.27
C PHE A 384 2.44 22.61 -13.02
N TYR A 385 1.35 21.90 -12.71
CA TYR A 385 1.11 20.55 -13.24
C TYR A 385 0.52 20.52 -14.65
N LYS A 386 -0.23 21.53 -15.07
CA LYS A 386 -0.91 21.52 -16.38
C LYS A 386 0.05 21.37 -17.56
N ASP A 387 1.25 21.91 -17.48
CA ASP A 387 2.23 21.94 -18.58
C ASP A 387 3.27 20.83 -18.51
N ILE A 388 3.27 20.01 -17.46
CA ILE A 388 4.18 18.86 -17.38
C ILE A 388 3.72 17.80 -18.37
N PRO A 389 4.62 17.28 -19.21
CA PRO A 389 4.29 16.17 -20.11
C PRO A 389 3.86 14.93 -19.33
N TYR A 390 2.87 14.21 -19.86
CA TYR A 390 2.52 12.91 -19.31
C TYR A 390 3.61 11.87 -19.64
N SER A 391 3.85 10.98 -18.71
CA SER A 391 4.72 9.81 -18.94
C SER A 391 4.26 9.05 -20.18
N TYR A 392 5.21 8.46 -20.88
CA TYR A 392 4.97 7.59 -22.03
C TYR A 392 4.40 8.32 -23.27
N THR A 393 4.57 9.62 -23.36
CA THR A 393 4.19 10.39 -24.56
C THR A 393 5.20 10.14 -25.67
N VAL A 394 4.71 9.73 -26.84
CA VAL A 394 5.56 9.56 -28.02
C VAL A 394 5.98 10.93 -28.54
N THR A 395 7.28 11.13 -28.65
CA THR A 395 7.90 12.34 -29.19
C THR A 395 9.09 11.97 -30.09
N ASP A 396 9.67 12.93 -30.80
CA ASP A 396 10.86 12.69 -31.62
C ASP A 396 12.06 12.21 -30.76
N ASP A 397 12.15 12.71 -29.51
CA ASP A 397 13.17 12.32 -28.55
C ASP A 397 12.87 11.00 -27.84
N ASP A 398 11.62 10.58 -27.85
CA ASP A 398 11.14 9.32 -27.24
C ASP A 398 10.15 8.63 -28.20
N PRO A 399 10.65 8.08 -29.31
CA PRO A 399 9.78 7.48 -30.34
C PRO A 399 9.06 6.21 -29.87
N LYS A 400 9.56 5.54 -28.84
CA LYS A 400 8.93 4.35 -28.24
C LYS A 400 7.92 4.71 -27.16
N GLY A 401 7.91 5.96 -26.66
CA GLY A 401 7.03 6.38 -25.57
C GLY A 401 7.31 5.64 -24.26
N ILE A 402 8.58 5.47 -23.90
CA ILE A 402 9.00 4.72 -22.72
C ILE A 402 9.61 5.60 -21.62
N ASN A 403 9.82 6.87 -21.89
CA ASN A 403 10.26 7.83 -20.88
C ASN A 403 9.11 8.24 -19.98
N SER A 404 9.42 8.67 -18.79
CA SER A 404 8.42 9.02 -17.79
C SER A 404 8.68 10.36 -17.11
N THR A 405 7.66 10.88 -16.49
CA THR A 405 7.65 12.13 -15.73
C THR A 405 6.91 11.90 -14.41
N ILE A 406 6.80 12.93 -13.58
CA ILE A 406 6.00 12.88 -12.35
C ILE A 406 4.50 12.74 -12.61
N LYS A 407 4.08 12.78 -13.87
CA LYS A 407 2.66 12.81 -14.26
C LYS A 407 2.30 11.59 -15.11
N LYS A 408 1.20 10.94 -14.76
CA LYS A 408 0.64 9.80 -15.50
C LYS A 408 -0.77 10.16 -15.98
N HIS A 409 -1.20 9.61 -17.12
CA HIS A 409 -2.60 9.70 -17.50
C HIS A 409 -3.48 8.96 -16.46
N LEU A 410 -4.60 9.56 -16.11
CA LEU A 410 -5.56 9.01 -15.16
C LEU A 410 -6.82 8.56 -15.90
N ASN A 411 -7.28 7.34 -15.63
CA ASN A 411 -8.50 6.76 -16.19
C ASN A 411 -9.28 6.03 -15.09
N PRO A 412 -9.70 6.73 -14.01
CA PRO A 412 -10.45 6.09 -12.95
C PRO A 412 -11.87 5.71 -13.41
N ALA A 413 -12.48 4.76 -12.70
CA ALA A 413 -13.87 4.41 -12.91
C ALA A 413 -14.84 5.49 -12.44
N PHE A 414 -14.45 6.26 -11.43
CA PHE A 414 -15.21 7.42 -10.98
C PHE A 414 -14.93 8.65 -11.89
N SER A 415 -15.87 9.59 -11.91
CA SER A 415 -15.78 10.76 -12.76
C SER A 415 -14.79 11.79 -12.20
N ILE A 416 -13.89 12.27 -13.05
CA ILE A 416 -13.01 13.39 -12.78
C ILE A 416 -13.08 14.41 -13.94
N ASP A 417 -12.72 15.64 -13.65
CA ASP A 417 -12.65 16.68 -14.67
C ASP A 417 -11.51 16.42 -15.66
N ALA A 418 -11.55 17.08 -16.81
CA ALA A 418 -10.62 16.87 -17.92
C ALA A 418 -9.16 17.13 -17.54
N GLU A 419 -8.25 16.52 -18.30
CA GLU A 419 -6.81 16.80 -18.21
C GLU A 419 -6.52 18.29 -18.34
N GLY A 420 -5.66 18.81 -17.47
CA GLY A 420 -5.33 20.23 -17.38
C GLY A 420 -6.27 21.06 -16.49
N SER A 421 -7.40 20.48 -16.04
CA SER A 421 -8.28 21.12 -15.07
C SER A 421 -7.64 21.22 -13.68
N THR A 422 -8.17 22.08 -12.84
CA THR A 422 -7.75 22.19 -11.44
C THR A 422 -7.84 20.85 -10.71
N GLN A 423 -8.95 20.14 -10.87
CA GLN A 423 -9.13 18.84 -10.22
C GLN A 423 -8.06 17.84 -10.66
N GLU A 424 -7.83 17.68 -11.94
CA GLU A 424 -6.84 16.73 -12.46
C GLU A 424 -5.43 17.11 -12.03
N CYS A 425 -5.05 18.38 -12.10
CA CYS A 425 -3.75 18.86 -11.65
C CYS A 425 -3.53 18.63 -10.14
N MET A 426 -4.55 18.85 -9.33
CA MET A 426 -4.48 18.59 -7.90
C MET A 426 -4.42 17.09 -7.59
N LEU A 427 -5.11 16.25 -8.35
CA LEU A 427 -4.97 14.79 -8.26
C LEU A 427 -3.56 14.34 -8.62
N GLN A 428 -2.94 14.89 -9.65
CA GLN A 428 -1.55 14.61 -10.01
C GLN A 428 -0.58 14.95 -8.86
N CYS A 429 -0.76 16.13 -8.28
CA CYS A 429 0.04 16.56 -7.12
C CYS A 429 -0.12 15.60 -5.95
N MET A 430 -1.34 15.29 -5.55
CA MET A 430 -1.66 14.39 -4.46
C MET A 430 -1.12 12.98 -4.70
N LEU A 431 -1.31 12.43 -5.90
CA LEU A 431 -0.82 11.10 -6.25
C LEU A 431 0.70 11.02 -6.22
N ASN A 432 1.38 12.07 -6.68
CA ASN A 432 2.84 12.13 -6.61
C ASN A 432 3.34 12.19 -5.16
N PHE A 433 2.72 13.03 -4.32
CA PHE A 433 3.04 13.14 -2.90
C PHE A 433 2.80 11.81 -2.16
N ARG A 434 1.66 11.18 -2.41
CA ARG A 434 1.34 9.88 -1.80
C ARG A 434 2.28 8.78 -2.29
N ARG A 435 2.69 8.81 -3.55
CA ARG A 435 3.70 7.87 -4.07
C ARG A 435 4.99 7.96 -3.27
N ILE A 436 5.49 9.16 -3.01
CA ILE A 436 6.68 9.40 -2.21
C ILE A 436 6.46 8.92 -0.77
N GLU A 437 5.32 9.30 -0.16
CA GLU A 437 5.00 8.93 1.22
C GLU A 437 4.90 7.42 1.42
N THR A 438 4.29 6.72 0.48
CA THR A 438 4.03 5.28 0.60
C THR A 438 5.06 4.41 -0.11
N MET A 439 6.14 4.98 -0.62
CA MET A 439 7.21 4.25 -1.29
C MET A 439 7.71 3.10 -0.41
N GLU A 440 7.93 1.94 -1.01
CA GLU A 440 8.34 0.69 -0.37
C GLU A 440 7.25 0.02 0.49
N GLY A 441 6.11 0.68 0.72
CA GLY A 441 5.00 0.15 1.52
C GLY A 441 3.92 -0.60 0.74
N GLY A 442 4.03 -0.68 -0.58
CA GLY A 442 3.12 -1.45 -1.43
C GLY A 442 1.82 -0.75 -1.83
N LEU A 443 1.55 0.45 -1.34
CA LEU A 443 0.26 1.13 -1.56
C LEU A 443 0.14 1.77 -2.95
N ARG A 444 1.25 2.03 -3.64
CA ARG A 444 1.23 2.59 -5.00
C ARG A 444 0.43 1.71 -5.97
N TRP A 445 0.54 0.40 -5.82
CA TRP A 445 -0.20 -0.55 -6.66
C TRP A 445 -1.72 -0.32 -6.60
N PHE A 446 -2.27 -0.01 -5.44
CA PHE A 446 -3.70 0.27 -5.28
C PHE A 446 -4.11 1.58 -5.97
N ASP A 447 -3.25 2.59 -5.97
CA ASP A 447 -3.49 3.81 -6.74
C ASP A 447 -3.42 3.57 -8.25
N ILE A 448 -2.50 2.73 -8.71
CA ILE A 448 -2.43 2.28 -10.11
C ILE A 448 -3.78 1.67 -10.53
N LYS A 449 -4.33 0.78 -9.71
CA LYS A 449 -5.61 0.12 -9.99
C LYS A 449 -6.79 1.11 -9.94
N ARG A 450 -6.86 1.92 -8.90
CA ARG A 450 -7.98 2.85 -8.68
C ARG A 450 -8.05 3.94 -9.74
N TYR A 451 -6.92 4.45 -10.16
CA TYR A 451 -6.83 5.53 -11.15
C TYR A 451 -6.63 5.04 -12.58
N GLY A 452 -6.66 3.73 -12.82
CA GLY A 452 -6.50 3.17 -14.16
C GLY A 452 -5.19 3.59 -14.82
N ILE A 453 -4.12 3.77 -14.05
CA ILE A 453 -2.81 4.18 -14.55
C ILE A 453 -2.19 3.03 -15.31
N GLU A 454 -1.74 3.28 -16.54
CA GLU A 454 -1.01 2.29 -17.34
C GLU A 454 0.45 2.23 -16.89
N ILE A 455 1.02 1.02 -16.92
CA ILE A 455 2.43 0.81 -16.65
C ILE A 455 3.07 0.24 -17.93
N ILE A 456 4.13 0.91 -18.38
CA ILE A 456 4.98 0.38 -19.45
C ILE A 456 6.18 -0.30 -18.81
N ARG A 457 6.31 -1.61 -19.01
CA ARG A 457 7.53 -2.34 -18.64
C ARG A 457 8.62 -2.04 -19.67
N ARG A 458 9.79 -1.76 -19.13
CA ARG A 458 10.95 -1.36 -19.91
C ARG A 458 12.22 -1.92 -19.29
N THR A 459 13.16 -2.33 -20.13
CA THR A 459 14.50 -2.69 -19.69
C THR A 459 15.40 -1.46 -19.81
N MET A 460 16.19 -1.21 -18.78
CA MET A 460 17.12 -0.09 -18.74
C MET A 460 18.42 -0.47 -19.47
N SER A 461 19.03 0.51 -20.15
CA SER A 461 20.37 0.34 -20.74
C SER A 461 21.46 0.33 -19.66
N ALA A 462 22.69 0.01 -20.07
CA ALA A 462 23.87 0.09 -19.20
C ALA A 462 24.07 1.49 -18.59
N ASN A 463 23.56 2.53 -19.23
CA ASN A 463 23.61 3.91 -18.75
C ASN A 463 22.44 4.27 -17.81
N GLY A 464 21.59 3.30 -17.47
CA GLY A 464 20.44 3.52 -16.58
C GLY A 464 19.29 4.29 -17.22
N LEU A 465 19.20 4.30 -18.57
CA LEU A 465 18.11 4.94 -19.31
C LEU A 465 17.15 3.89 -19.89
N PRO A 466 15.85 4.21 -20.02
CA PRO A 466 14.90 3.31 -20.69
C PRO A 466 15.36 2.98 -22.11
N ALA A 467 15.40 1.69 -22.47
CA ALA A 467 15.93 1.24 -23.75
C ALA A 467 14.95 0.37 -24.53
N VAL A 468 14.33 -0.62 -23.90
CA VAL A 468 13.49 -1.62 -24.57
C VAL A 468 12.13 -1.69 -23.87
N LYS A 469 11.07 -1.58 -24.66
CA LYS A 469 9.70 -1.81 -24.19
C LYS A 469 9.42 -3.32 -24.23
N THR A 470 8.99 -3.90 -23.11
CA THR A 470 8.77 -5.34 -22.99
C THR A 470 7.31 -5.73 -22.77
N ASP A 471 6.52 -4.88 -22.13
CA ASP A 471 5.11 -5.17 -21.85
C ASP A 471 4.36 -3.88 -21.50
N VAL A 472 3.04 -3.96 -21.50
CA VAL A 472 2.15 -2.86 -21.08
C VAL A 472 1.05 -3.43 -20.22
N LEU A 473 0.83 -2.81 -19.06
CA LEU A 473 -0.34 -3.05 -18.23
C LEU A 473 -1.38 -1.97 -18.54
N THR A 474 -2.35 -2.31 -19.39
CA THR A 474 -3.41 -1.37 -19.76
C THR A 474 -4.44 -1.21 -18.64
N LYS A 475 -5.30 -0.21 -18.74
CA LYS A 475 -6.36 0.09 -17.76
C LYS A 475 -7.20 -1.13 -17.39
N ASP A 476 -7.60 -1.92 -18.38
CA ASP A 476 -8.51 -3.07 -18.21
C ASP A 476 -7.78 -4.43 -18.21
N ASP A 477 -6.48 -4.43 -17.99
CA ASP A 477 -5.69 -5.65 -17.97
C ASP A 477 -6.14 -6.58 -16.83
N GLU A 478 -6.42 -7.83 -17.17
CA GLU A 478 -6.87 -8.84 -16.20
C GLU A 478 -5.82 -9.14 -15.13
N ARG A 479 -4.54 -8.92 -15.43
CA ARG A 479 -3.42 -9.14 -14.51
C ARG A 479 -3.38 -8.13 -13.36
N ARG A 480 -4.22 -7.09 -13.39
CA ARG A 480 -4.38 -6.14 -12.28
C ARG A 480 -4.98 -6.80 -11.03
N ALA A 481 -5.73 -7.86 -11.18
CA ALA A 481 -6.15 -8.73 -10.08
C ALA A 481 -5.18 -9.92 -10.00
N ILE A 482 -4.49 -10.05 -8.87
CA ILE A 482 -3.57 -11.18 -8.65
C ILE A 482 -4.37 -12.48 -8.72
N GLN A 483 -3.80 -13.52 -9.37
CA GLN A 483 -4.49 -14.80 -9.51
C GLN A 483 -4.71 -15.44 -8.14
N ILE A 484 -5.88 -16.03 -7.98
CA ILE A 484 -6.20 -16.86 -6.82
C ILE A 484 -5.13 -17.94 -6.65
N PRO A 485 -4.60 -18.17 -5.44
CA PRO A 485 -3.54 -19.15 -5.24
C PRO A 485 -3.89 -20.54 -5.78
N GLN A 486 -2.90 -21.25 -6.34
CA GLN A 486 -3.08 -22.55 -6.98
C GLN A 486 -3.80 -23.56 -6.07
N LYS A 487 -3.39 -23.67 -4.83
CA LYS A 487 -4.01 -24.60 -3.87
C LYS A 487 -5.48 -24.30 -3.64
N VAL A 488 -5.84 -23.02 -3.63
CA VAL A 488 -7.23 -22.57 -3.42
C VAL A 488 -8.07 -22.89 -4.67
N ARG A 489 -7.51 -22.68 -5.87
CA ARG A 489 -8.16 -23.06 -7.12
C ARG A 489 -8.33 -24.57 -7.23
N ASP A 490 -7.30 -25.34 -6.88
CA ASP A 490 -7.35 -26.82 -6.88
C ASP A 490 -8.43 -27.35 -5.93
N ALA A 491 -8.70 -26.63 -4.86
CA ALA A 491 -9.77 -26.97 -3.92
C ALA A 491 -11.17 -26.50 -4.36
N GLY A 492 -11.29 -25.84 -5.51
CA GLY A 492 -12.56 -25.47 -6.14
C GLY A 492 -12.91 -24.00 -6.17
N CYS A 493 -12.07 -23.10 -5.66
CA CYS A 493 -12.33 -21.66 -5.76
C CYS A 493 -12.14 -21.19 -7.20
N PRO A 494 -13.10 -20.45 -7.79
CA PRO A 494 -12.97 -19.96 -9.17
C PRO A 494 -11.75 -19.04 -9.34
N ALA A 495 -10.99 -19.27 -10.40
CA ALA A 495 -9.86 -18.46 -10.81
C ALA A 495 -10.30 -17.07 -11.29
N ASN A 496 -9.39 -16.11 -11.24
CA ASN A 496 -9.53 -14.89 -12.02
C ASN A 496 -9.28 -15.19 -13.50
N PRO A 497 -10.04 -14.57 -14.42
CA PRO A 497 -9.84 -14.79 -15.83
C PRO A 497 -8.45 -14.36 -16.29
N ARG A 498 -7.88 -15.09 -17.24
CA ARG A 498 -6.64 -14.74 -17.92
C ARG A 498 -6.82 -14.93 -19.43
N LYS A 499 -6.47 -13.90 -20.20
CA LYS A 499 -6.35 -14.04 -21.65
C LYS A 499 -5.09 -14.83 -21.96
N ALA A 500 -5.14 -15.66 -23.01
CA ALA A 500 -3.92 -16.26 -23.53
C ALA A 500 -2.96 -15.14 -23.89
N THR A 501 -1.81 -15.06 -23.21
CA THR A 501 -0.77 -14.09 -23.51
C THR A 501 -0.16 -14.45 -24.87
N THR A 502 -0.52 -13.70 -25.90
CA THR A 502 0.40 -13.50 -27.01
C THR A 502 1.47 -12.58 -26.46
N ALA A 503 2.68 -13.12 -26.25
CA ALA A 503 3.84 -12.29 -25.93
C ALA A 503 3.87 -11.14 -26.95
N ALA A 504 3.85 -9.89 -26.45
CA ALA A 504 4.01 -8.74 -27.32
C ALA A 504 5.36 -8.94 -28.02
N THR A 505 5.35 -9.07 -29.34
CA THR A 505 6.59 -9.17 -30.12
C THR A 505 7.36 -7.89 -29.83
N PRO A 506 8.64 -7.97 -29.39
CA PRO A 506 9.44 -6.76 -29.19
C PRO A 506 9.42 -5.98 -30.49
N THR A 507 8.91 -4.76 -30.47
CA THR A 507 9.05 -3.87 -31.63
C THR A 507 10.51 -3.45 -31.66
N GLU A 508 11.24 -3.89 -32.70
CA GLU A 508 12.60 -3.45 -33.02
C GLU A 508 12.75 -1.94 -33.07
#